data_87b59bacc555858e079347636854a359
#
_entry.id   87b59bacc555858e079347636854a359
#
_cell.length_a   1.000
_cell.length_b   1.000
_cell.length_c   1.000
_cell.angle_alpha   90.00
_cell.angle_beta   90.00
_cell.angle_gamma   90.00
#
_symmetry.space_group_name_H-M   'P 1'
#
loop_
_entity.id
_entity.type
_entity.pdbx_description
1 polymer ?
#
loop_
_entity_poly.entity_id
_entity_poly.type
_entity_poly.pdbx_seq_one_letter_code
_entity_poly.pdbx_strand_id
1 'polypeptide(L)'
;MKKIYSILAACVLGLTLTNCDDFLDYTPTAVVDEDKAFSDPEGMVTSAYAMLGDCWFSYPFNLFPYGDITSDDCLKGGSGPNDTGYHAMDIWTTLTSTTPGEMDELWYRLYCAVSRCNRALLSLERNGESKLGAETTRQRVAEVKFLRGHFYYKLLTVFRKIPWIDERVEDDGTQESVRNDQYTYEELFGKIISDFKVAYDVLPVKEPGQDGRANKVAAAAYLAKCYLNLAWGNGYEAGTGVDHINTNYMDSVVIYTDEVVNSDYGYLEDYGDIFLPEYKNSKESVFAVQCSDYEDDHTTYGRANWSVMLNGCWGMWSCGWDFHKPSQNLVNAFKTKDGLPMFDNYNDSVDYPINGQPTAQKWDPRLFHTVGMPSFPYKYEKEYTQTMANSRDATDYGYYTSLKEVPHRSKGETFNDSWQAFATNDYVIRYTDVMLMRAEALIELGRLSEARVIINDIRRRAANSVNKHIEYAADQCQIAEYPVSPYFDNKENARKCLRWERRLEMAMENGRFFDLRRWGVASQTLNAYFASEQNSTYSFFDHNGNVMEGAPVSYDENGNVTSAREQHYGQYYRDAHFTAGKNEFFPIPYNQLFYIPGLYTQNQNYD
;
A
#
# COMPACT_ATOMS: atom_id res chain seq x y z
N MET A 1 -76.57 2.14 33.60
CA MET A 1 -75.18 1.62 33.54
C MET A 1 -74.91 0.79 32.26
N LYS A 2 -75.76 -0.13 31.81
CA LYS A 2 -75.49 -0.92 30.59
C LYS A 2 -75.32 -0.13 29.29
N LYS A 3 -75.98 1.02 29.09
CA LYS A 3 -75.84 1.87 27.91
C LYS A 3 -74.50 2.68 27.87
N ILE A 4 -73.90 2.97 29.03
CA ILE A 4 -72.63 3.68 29.09
C ILE A 4 -71.44 2.76 28.72
N TYR A 5 -71.51 1.48 29.10
CA TYR A 5 -70.53 0.48 28.74
C TYR A 5 -70.53 0.13 27.23
N SER A 6 -71.71 0.18 26.59
CA SER A 6 -71.81 -0.04 25.14
C SER A 6 -71.24 1.13 24.33
N ILE A 7 -71.34 2.37 24.79
CA ILE A 7 -70.75 3.54 24.14
C ILE A 7 -69.24 3.57 24.37
N LEU A 8 -68.74 3.22 25.54
CA LEU A 8 -67.32 3.10 25.80
C LEU A 8 -66.68 1.96 24.98
N ALA A 9 -67.36 0.81 24.83
CA ALA A 9 -66.86 -0.28 24.00
C ALA A 9 -66.85 0.08 22.52
N ALA A 10 -67.82 0.85 22.02
CA ALA A 10 -67.84 1.33 20.63
C ALA A 10 -66.76 2.39 20.37
N CYS A 11 -66.44 3.27 21.34
CA CYS A 11 -65.36 4.22 21.22
C CYS A 11 -63.98 3.55 21.29
N VAL A 12 -63.77 2.48 22.06
CA VAL A 12 -62.53 1.72 22.12
C VAL A 12 -62.33 0.89 20.84
N LEU A 13 -63.41 0.30 20.26
CA LEU A 13 -63.28 -0.38 18.96
C LEU A 13 -63.10 0.58 17.78
N GLY A 14 -63.59 1.83 17.86
CA GLY A 14 -63.39 2.85 16.85
C GLY A 14 -61.96 3.44 16.82
N LEU A 15 -61.26 3.33 17.93
CA LEU A 15 -59.84 3.79 18.05
C LEU A 15 -58.81 2.72 17.58
N THR A 16 -59.25 1.48 17.37
CA THR A 16 -58.36 0.41 16.90
C THR A 16 -58.43 0.16 15.36
N LEU A 17 -59.22 0.97 14.63
CA LEU A 17 -59.35 0.86 13.17
C LEU A 17 -58.82 2.07 12.41
N THR A 18 -58.15 3.03 13.06
CA THR A 18 -57.35 3.99 12.34
C THR A 18 -56.03 3.30 12.04
N ASN A 19 -55.89 2.85 10.80
CA ASN A 19 -54.62 2.37 10.26
C ASN A 19 -53.55 3.43 10.52
N CYS A 20 -52.56 3.11 11.34
CA CYS A 20 -51.39 3.92 11.51
C CYS A 20 -50.37 3.68 10.39
N ASP A 21 -50.80 3.24 9.20
CA ASP A 21 -49.88 3.02 8.08
C ASP A 21 -49.18 4.32 7.70
N ASP A 22 -49.89 5.46 7.64
CA ASP A 22 -49.30 6.78 7.34
C ASP A 22 -48.30 7.30 8.42
N PHE A 23 -48.37 6.79 9.66
CA PHE A 23 -47.42 7.23 10.72
C PHE A 23 -46.12 6.45 10.68
N LEU A 24 -46.13 5.25 10.10
CA LEU A 24 -44.93 4.42 9.92
C LEU A 24 -44.19 4.72 8.60
N ASP A 25 -44.89 5.34 7.66
CA ASP A 25 -44.35 5.74 6.33
C ASP A 25 -43.68 7.13 6.34
N TYR A 26 -43.29 7.65 7.50
CA TYR A 26 -42.54 8.89 7.58
C TYR A 26 -41.12 8.67 7.05
N THR A 27 -40.90 9.09 5.82
CA THR A 27 -39.54 9.20 5.27
C THR A 27 -38.86 10.41 5.90
N PRO A 28 -37.80 10.22 6.73
CA PRO A 28 -37.09 11.36 7.33
C PRO A 28 -36.58 12.27 6.21
N THR A 29 -36.85 13.55 6.30
CA THR A 29 -36.45 14.53 5.27
C THR A 29 -34.93 14.67 5.09
N ALA A 30 -34.16 14.13 6.01
CA ALA A 30 -32.69 14.11 6.01
C ALA A 30 -32.09 12.77 5.54
N VAL A 31 -32.90 11.77 5.21
CA VAL A 31 -32.45 10.46 4.76
C VAL A 31 -32.85 10.27 3.30
N VAL A 32 -31.89 9.90 2.47
CA VAL A 32 -32.15 9.47 1.09
C VAL A 32 -32.57 8.00 1.14
N ASP A 33 -33.81 7.70 0.81
CA ASP A 33 -34.28 6.32 0.70
C ASP A 33 -33.59 5.59 -0.47
N GLU A 34 -33.71 4.27 -0.50
CA GLU A 34 -33.02 3.44 -1.50
C GLU A 34 -33.49 3.72 -2.92
N ASP A 35 -34.80 3.87 -3.13
CA ASP A 35 -35.36 4.16 -4.46
C ASP A 35 -34.88 5.51 -4.99
N LYS A 36 -34.82 6.50 -4.13
CA LYS A 36 -34.29 7.81 -4.46
C LYS A 36 -32.78 7.78 -4.76
N ALA A 37 -32.01 7.03 -3.98
CA ALA A 37 -30.60 6.81 -4.25
C ALA A 37 -30.39 6.14 -5.62
N PHE A 38 -31.11 5.06 -5.91
CA PHE A 38 -31.03 4.35 -7.19
C PHE A 38 -31.51 5.16 -8.38
N SER A 39 -32.33 6.20 -8.16
CA SER A 39 -32.77 7.10 -9.23
C SER A 39 -31.68 8.09 -9.71
N ASP A 40 -30.52 8.13 -9.04
CA ASP A 40 -29.33 8.93 -9.39
C ASP A 40 -28.10 8.03 -9.67
N PRO A 41 -28.01 7.41 -10.85
CA PRO A 41 -26.90 6.51 -11.18
C PRO A 41 -25.52 7.18 -11.13
N GLU A 42 -25.38 8.45 -11.53
CA GLU A 42 -24.09 9.16 -11.49
C GLU A 42 -23.66 9.45 -10.05
N GLY A 43 -24.60 9.80 -9.17
CA GLY A 43 -24.35 9.95 -7.73
C GLY A 43 -23.89 8.64 -7.09
N MET A 44 -24.47 7.51 -7.50
CA MET A 44 -24.05 6.19 -7.02
C MET A 44 -22.64 5.81 -7.51
N VAL A 45 -22.28 6.12 -8.75
CA VAL A 45 -20.92 5.96 -9.28
C VAL A 45 -19.93 6.84 -8.49
N THR A 46 -20.29 8.10 -8.25
CA THR A 46 -19.48 9.01 -7.42
C THR A 46 -19.28 8.47 -6.01
N SER A 47 -20.32 7.86 -5.42
CA SER A 47 -20.25 7.20 -4.12
C SER A 47 -19.26 6.02 -4.10
N ALA A 48 -19.17 5.26 -5.20
CA ALA A 48 -18.18 4.18 -5.33
C ALA A 48 -16.74 4.73 -5.43
N TYR A 49 -16.53 5.79 -6.22
CA TYR A 49 -15.23 6.48 -6.29
C TYR A 49 -14.80 7.09 -4.96
N ALA A 50 -15.73 7.64 -4.18
CA ALA A 50 -15.44 8.23 -2.88
C ALA A 50 -14.77 7.24 -1.91
N MET A 51 -15.03 5.93 -2.09
CA MET A 51 -14.39 4.88 -1.28
C MET A 51 -12.89 4.72 -1.52
N LEU A 52 -12.34 5.22 -2.61
CA LEU A 52 -10.89 5.21 -2.80
C LEU A 52 -10.15 6.02 -1.73
N GLY A 53 -10.75 7.11 -1.27
CA GLY A 53 -10.21 7.98 -0.23
C GLY A 53 -10.82 7.76 1.16
N ASP A 54 -11.68 6.76 1.35
CA ASP A 54 -12.25 6.40 2.67
C ASP A 54 -11.23 5.57 3.46
N CYS A 55 -10.14 6.21 3.88
CA CYS A 55 -9.04 5.59 4.59
C CYS A 55 -8.70 6.35 5.88
N TRP A 56 -8.08 5.64 6.81
CA TRP A 56 -7.62 6.15 8.10
C TRP A 56 -6.40 5.34 8.55
N PHE A 57 -5.72 5.75 9.59
CA PHE A 57 -4.54 5.01 10.07
C PHE A 57 -4.85 3.57 10.51
N SER A 58 -6.06 3.29 10.97
CA SER A 58 -6.49 1.94 11.36
C SER A 58 -6.91 1.06 10.18
N TYR A 59 -7.20 1.67 9.02
CA TYR A 59 -7.50 0.96 7.77
C TYR A 59 -6.89 1.70 6.57
N PRO A 60 -5.56 1.76 6.50
CA PRO A 60 -4.87 2.46 5.43
C PRO A 60 -5.01 1.69 4.12
N PHE A 61 -5.70 2.29 3.15
CA PHE A 61 -5.96 1.61 1.88
C PHE A 61 -4.73 1.47 0.99
N ASN A 62 -3.65 2.18 1.27
CA ASN A 62 -2.35 1.94 0.65
C ASN A 62 -1.67 0.65 1.14
N LEU A 63 -2.18 0.04 2.21
CA LEU A 63 -1.70 -1.22 2.80
C LEU A 63 -0.26 -1.18 3.34
N PHE A 64 0.28 -0.02 3.73
CA PHE A 64 1.66 0.05 4.23
C PHE A 64 1.96 -0.89 5.41
N PRO A 65 1.03 -1.14 6.37
CA PRO A 65 1.31 -2.09 7.44
C PRO A 65 1.45 -3.53 6.93
N TYR A 66 0.68 -3.86 5.88
CA TYR A 66 0.59 -5.21 5.33
C TYR A 66 1.67 -5.53 4.29
N GLY A 67 2.22 -4.51 3.66
CA GLY A 67 3.19 -4.67 2.58
C GLY A 67 4.63 -4.32 2.97
N ASP A 68 4.82 -3.33 3.83
CA ASP A 68 6.15 -2.86 4.21
C ASP A 68 6.52 -3.15 5.66
N ILE A 69 5.66 -2.85 6.68
CA ILE A 69 5.98 -3.17 8.08
C ILE A 69 6.23 -4.68 8.26
N THR A 70 5.52 -5.51 7.53
CA THR A 70 5.68 -6.97 7.52
C THR A 70 6.92 -7.47 6.79
N SER A 71 7.80 -6.57 6.35
CA SER A 71 8.96 -6.92 5.51
C SER A 71 10.30 -6.62 6.16
N ASP A 72 11.37 -6.92 5.44
CA ASP A 72 12.76 -6.63 5.82
C ASP A 72 13.19 -5.18 5.52
N ASP A 73 12.33 -4.37 4.94
CA ASP A 73 12.65 -3.00 4.52
C ASP A 73 12.13 -1.92 5.46
N CYS A 74 11.21 -2.27 6.37
CA CYS A 74 10.49 -1.28 7.17
C CYS A 74 10.28 -1.75 8.61
N LEU A 75 10.23 -0.79 9.52
CA LEU A 75 9.86 -0.92 10.93
C LEU A 75 8.54 -0.20 11.17
N LYS A 76 7.77 -0.64 12.17
CA LYS A 76 6.51 0.00 12.54
C LYS A 76 6.68 1.50 12.83
N GLY A 77 7.64 1.86 13.68
CA GLY A 77 7.81 3.23 14.17
C GLY A 77 6.88 3.59 15.34
N GLY A 78 6.62 4.87 15.53
CA GLY A 78 5.84 5.38 16.67
C GLY A 78 6.64 5.44 17.97
N SER A 79 5.98 5.30 19.14
CA SER A 79 6.59 5.46 20.47
C SER A 79 6.76 4.15 21.26
N GLY A 80 6.96 3.05 20.59
CA GLY A 80 7.19 1.75 21.20
C GLY A 80 6.20 0.68 20.76
N PRO A 81 6.40 -0.58 21.18
CA PRO A 81 5.63 -1.73 20.70
C PRO A 81 4.12 -1.64 20.93
N ASN A 82 3.69 -0.94 21.96
CA ASN A 82 2.28 -0.87 22.38
C ASN A 82 1.52 0.33 21.79
N ASP A 83 2.14 1.13 20.94
CA ASP A 83 1.52 2.35 20.40
C ASP A 83 0.36 2.04 19.44
N THR A 84 0.48 0.98 18.64
CA THR A 84 -0.60 0.40 17.81
C THR A 84 -0.45 -1.11 17.74
N GLY A 85 -1.49 -1.81 17.25
CA GLY A 85 -1.44 -3.25 17.00
C GLY A 85 -0.43 -3.68 15.92
N TYR A 86 0.11 -2.75 15.14
CA TYR A 86 1.01 -3.06 14.02
C TYR A 86 2.35 -3.67 14.43
N HIS A 87 2.75 -3.61 15.71
CA HIS A 87 3.90 -4.37 16.20
C HIS A 87 3.75 -5.89 15.96
N ALA A 88 2.55 -6.41 16.07
CA ALA A 88 2.29 -7.83 15.79
C ALA A 88 2.57 -8.20 14.32
N MET A 89 2.40 -7.25 13.40
CA MET A 89 2.74 -7.43 11.98
C MET A 89 4.25 -7.39 11.75
N ASP A 90 4.97 -6.54 12.47
CA ASP A 90 6.42 -6.38 12.36
C ASP A 90 7.17 -7.65 12.82
N ILE A 91 6.73 -8.27 13.92
CA ILE A 91 7.38 -9.45 14.48
C ILE A 91 6.73 -10.80 14.11
N TRP A 92 5.52 -10.80 13.58
CA TRP A 92 4.71 -11.96 13.14
C TRP A 92 4.25 -12.94 14.23
N THR A 93 5.00 -13.13 15.26
CA THR A 93 4.72 -14.16 16.30
C THR A 93 3.47 -13.89 17.11
N THR A 94 3.12 -12.64 17.34
CA THR A 94 1.92 -12.23 18.08
C THR A 94 0.73 -11.92 17.17
N LEU A 95 0.87 -12.14 15.86
CA LEU A 95 -0.21 -11.95 14.89
C LEU A 95 -1.29 -13.02 15.06
N THR A 96 -2.50 -12.59 15.38
CA THR A 96 -3.68 -13.46 15.60
C THR A 96 -4.92 -12.85 14.94
N SER A 97 -6.04 -13.55 14.97
CA SER A 97 -7.32 -13.03 14.46
C SER A 97 -7.86 -11.79 15.22
N THR A 98 -7.32 -11.52 16.41
CA THR A 98 -7.68 -10.36 17.24
C THR A 98 -6.59 -9.29 17.33
N THR A 99 -5.40 -9.56 16.79
CA THR A 99 -4.22 -8.68 16.93
C THR A 99 -3.45 -8.60 15.61
N PRO A 100 -3.36 -7.41 14.99
CA PRO A 100 -3.98 -6.14 15.40
C PRO A 100 -5.47 -6.08 15.09
N GLY A 101 -6.21 -5.34 15.92
CA GLY A 101 -7.66 -5.12 15.73
C GLY A 101 -7.98 -4.32 14.47
N GLU A 102 -7.04 -3.54 13.97
CA GLU A 102 -7.10 -2.75 12.72
C GLU A 102 -7.39 -3.60 11.48
N MET A 103 -7.07 -4.90 11.49
CA MET A 103 -7.41 -5.83 10.40
C MET A 103 -8.92 -5.95 10.20
N ASP A 104 -9.71 -5.95 11.28
CA ASP A 104 -11.16 -6.05 11.22
C ASP A 104 -11.77 -4.82 10.54
N GLU A 105 -11.24 -3.63 10.86
CA GLU A 105 -11.71 -2.40 10.25
C GLU A 105 -11.35 -2.32 8.76
N LEU A 106 -10.14 -2.74 8.37
CA LEU A 106 -9.76 -2.83 6.96
C LEU A 106 -10.70 -3.77 6.18
N TRP A 107 -11.00 -4.96 6.73
CA TRP A 107 -11.96 -5.89 6.13
C TRP A 107 -13.32 -5.23 5.93
N TYR A 108 -13.87 -4.66 7.01
CA TYR A 108 -15.18 -4.02 6.98
C TYR A 108 -15.25 -2.88 5.94
N ARG A 109 -14.26 -1.99 5.93
CA ARG A 109 -14.23 -0.83 5.01
C ARG A 109 -14.08 -1.24 3.55
N LEU A 110 -13.27 -2.24 3.26
CA LEU A 110 -13.15 -2.78 1.90
C LEU A 110 -14.48 -3.42 1.43
N TYR A 111 -15.22 -4.09 2.32
CA TYR A 111 -16.56 -4.59 1.97
C TYR A 111 -17.61 -3.48 1.86
N CYS A 112 -17.52 -2.42 2.62
CA CYS A 112 -18.33 -1.22 2.39
C CYS A 112 -18.08 -0.65 0.98
N ALA A 113 -16.82 -0.65 0.52
CA ALA A 113 -16.49 -0.20 -0.81
C ALA A 113 -17.05 -1.15 -1.91
N VAL A 114 -16.96 -2.45 -1.70
CA VAL A 114 -17.58 -3.45 -2.59
C VAL A 114 -19.10 -3.25 -2.67
N SER A 115 -19.79 -3.08 -1.53
CA SER A 115 -21.23 -2.84 -1.50
C SER A 115 -21.61 -1.56 -2.25
N ARG A 116 -20.87 -0.46 -2.10
CA ARG A 116 -21.12 0.75 -2.90
C ARG A 116 -20.95 0.52 -4.40
N CYS A 117 -19.98 -0.29 -4.81
CA CYS A 117 -19.82 -0.68 -6.20
C CYS A 117 -21.03 -1.51 -6.69
N ASN A 118 -21.47 -2.50 -5.92
CA ASN A 118 -22.61 -3.34 -6.28
C ASN A 118 -23.90 -2.51 -6.40
N ARG A 119 -24.17 -1.63 -5.44
CA ARG A 119 -25.33 -0.72 -5.48
C ARG A 119 -25.27 0.25 -6.66
N ALA A 120 -24.08 0.75 -7.02
CA ALA A 120 -23.91 1.55 -8.23
C ALA A 120 -24.22 0.75 -9.51
N LEU A 121 -23.78 -0.50 -9.59
CA LEU A 121 -24.11 -1.39 -10.71
C LEU A 121 -25.62 -1.63 -10.83
N LEU A 122 -26.32 -1.88 -9.72
CA LEU A 122 -27.78 -2.03 -9.70
C LEU A 122 -28.52 -0.76 -10.13
N SER A 123 -28.06 0.41 -9.66
CA SER A 123 -28.62 1.70 -10.07
C SER A 123 -28.44 1.94 -11.58
N LEU A 124 -27.24 1.65 -12.10
CA LEU A 124 -26.95 1.75 -13.54
C LEU A 124 -27.81 0.78 -14.37
N GLU A 125 -28.00 -0.44 -13.90
CA GLU A 125 -28.86 -1.43 -14.56
C GLU A 125 -30.31 -0.96 -14.62
N ARG A 126 -30.85 -0.45 -13.51
CA ARG A 126 -32.27 -0.07 -13.39
C ARG A 126 -32.58 1.29 -14.06
N ASN A 127 -31.67 2.24 -13.97
CA ASN A 127 -31.94 3.63 -14.32
C ASN A 127 -30.89 4.27 -15.26
N GLY A 128 -29.75 3.63 -15.49
CA GLY A 128 -28.62 4.22 -16.19
C GLY A 128 -28.97 4.70 -17.60
N GLU A 129 -29.52 3.82 -18.41
CA GLU A 129 -29.83 4.13 -19.82
C GLU A 129 -30.83 5.28 -19.96
N SER A 130 -31.84 5.32 -19.10
CA SER A 130 -32.85 6.39 -19.10
C SER A 130 -32.34 7.73 -18.60
N LYS A 131 -31.32 7.73 -17.72
CA LYS A 131 -30.77 8.95 -17.06
C LYS A 131 -29.52 9.47 -17.74
N LEU A 132 -28.65 8.58 -18.23
CA LEU A 132 -27.32 8.92 -18.74
C LEU A 132 -27.16 8.62 -20.24
N GLY A 133 -28.06 7.82 -20.82
CA GLY A 133 -27.93 7.26 -22.17
C GLY A 133 -27.04 6.02 -22.20
N ALA A 134 -27.21 5.20 -23.24
CA ALA A 134 -26.62 3.86 -23.34
C ALA A 134 -25.09 3.87 -23.28
N GLU A 135 -24.41 4.77 -24.00
CA GLU A 135 -22.95 4.82 -24.06
C GLU A 135 -22.34 5.22 -22.70
N THR A 136 -22.85 6.28 -22.08
CA THR A 136 -22.37 6.71 -20.75
C THR A 136 -22.63 5.63 -19.71
N THR A 137 -23.79 4.97 -19.74
CA THR A 137 -24.11 3.87 -18.83
C THR A 137 -23.09 2.74 -18.97
N ARG A 138 -22.76 2.34 -20.20
CA ARG A 138 -21.76 1.32 -20.49
C ARG A 138 -20.37 1.70 -19.90
N GLN A 139 -19.96 2.94 -20.07
CA GLN A 139 -18.69 3.45 -19.49
C GLN A 139 -18.73 3.44 -17.96
N ARG A 140 -19.81 3.91 -17.34
CA ARG A 140 -19.95 3.91 -15.87
C ARG A 140 -19.98 2.50 -15.28
N VAL A 141 -20.62 1.55 -15.93
CA VAL A 141 -20.55 0.13 -15.52
C VAL A 141 -19.10 -0.36 -15.54
N ALA A 142 -18.35 -0.03 -16.58
CA ALA A 142 -16.95 -0.44 -16.69
C ALA A 142 -16.06 0.22 -15.61
N GLU A 143 -16.28 1.50 -15.29
CA GLU A 143 -15.58 2.17 -14.20
C GLU A 143 -15.89 1.53 -12.83
N VAL A 144 -17.16 1.25 -12.54
CA VAL A 144 -17.55 0.65 -11.26
C VAL A 144 -17.01 -0.78 -11.13
N LYS A 145 -16.99 -1.56 -12.21
CA LYS A 145 -16.35 -2.88 -12.23
C LYS A 145 -14.84 -2.78 -11.98
N PHE A 146 -14.15 -1.78 -12.54
CA PHE A 146 -12.75 -1.51 -12.22
C PHE A 146 -12.55 -1.24 -10.72
N LEU A 147 -13.38 -0.39 -10.12
CA LEU A 147 -13.31 -0.09 -8.69
C LEU A 147 -13.56 -1.35 -7.84
N ARG A 148 -14.57 -2.16 -8.18
CA ARG A 148 -14.85 -3.40 -7.48
C ARG A 148 -13.68 -4.38 -7.57
N GLY A 149 -13.10 -4.54 -8.75
CA GLY A 149 -11.87 -5.31 -8.95
C GLY A 149 -10.71 -4.82 -8.10
N HIS A 150 -10.53 -3.50 -7.97
CA HIS A 150 -9.52 -2.88 -7.10
C HIS A 150 -9.71 -3.25 -5.62
N PHE A 151 -10.93 -3.13 -5.08
CA PHE A 151 -11.19 -3.45 -3.68
C PHE A 151 -11.08 -4.95 -3.39
N TYR A 152 -11.58 -5.79 -4.28
CA TYR A 152 -11.42 -7.24 -4.17
C TYR A 152 -9.97 -7.68 -4.31
N TYR A 153 -9.17 -7.03 -5.16
CA TYR A 153 -7.74 -7.29 -5.26
C TYR A 153 -7.04 -7.05 -3.91
N LYS A 154 -7.37 -5.95 -3.21
CA LYS A 154 -6.83 -5.68 -1.86
C LYS A 154 -7.25 -6.72 -0.83
N LEU A 155 -8.55 -7.05 -0.78
CA LEU A 155 -9.08 -8.09 0.10
C LEU A 155 -8.38 -9.44 -0.12
N LEU A 156 -8.29 -9.88 -1.37
CA LEU A 156 -7.69 -11.16 -1.73
C LEU A 156 -6.19 -11.20 -1.41
N THR A 157 -5.50 -10.08 -1.67
CA THR A 157 -4.07 -9.95 -1.39
C THR A 157 -3.77 -10.06 0.11
N VAL A 158 -4.62 -9.51 0.97
CA VAL A 158 -4.41 -9.57 2.42
C VAL A 158 -4.93 -10.87 3.02
N PHE A 159 -6.20 -11.21 2.77
CA PHE A 159 -6.92 -12.22 3.54
C PHE A 159 -7.09 -13.57 2.83
N ARG A 160 -6.84 -13.70 1.54
CA ARG A 160 -6.97 -14.92 0.74
C ARG A 160 -8.36 -15.53 0.71
N LYS A 161 -8.91 -15.98 1.86
CA LYS A 161 -10.26 -16.53 1.96
C LYS A 161 -11.26 -15.40 2.15
N ILE A 162 -11.95 -15.03 1.08
CA ILE A 162 -12.90 -13.91 1.07
C ILE A 162 -14.21 -14.33 0.43
N PRO A 163 -15.38 -13.93 0.96
CA PRO A 163 -16.64 -14.13 0.28
C PRO A 163 -16.74 -13.24 -0.96
N TRP A 164 -17.20 -13.80 -2.08
CA TRP A 164 -17.50 -13.02 -3.27
C TRP A 164 -18.96 -12.57 -3.24
N ILE A 165 -19.18 -11.29 -2.99
CA ILE A 165 -20.50 -10.65 -2.95
C ILE A 165 -20.58 -9.71 -4.15
N ASP A 166 -21.36 -10.07 -5.16
CA ASP A 166 -21.59 -9.23 -6.32
C ASP A 166 -22.96 -8.54 -6.24
N GLU A 167 -23.31 -7.79 -7.28
CA GLU A 167 -24.56 -7.05 -7.36
C GLU A 167 -25.80 -7.94 -7.28
N ARG A 168 -25.70 -9.22 -7.71
CA ARG A 168 -26.82 -10.15 -7.63
C ARG A 168 -27.04 -10.69 -6.21
N VAL A 169 -25.93 -11.04 -5.55
CA VAL A 169 -25.97 -11.47 -4.15
C VAL A 169 -26.55 -10.35 -3.27
N GLU A 170 -26.19 -9.09 -3.54
CA GLU A 170 -26.69 -7.94 -2.79
C GLU A 170 -28.16 -7.64 -3.10
N ASP A 171 -28.58 -7.73 -4.35
CA ASP A 171 -29.98 -7.53 -4.78
C ASP A 171 -30.91 -8.58 -4.20
N ASP A 172 -30.47 -9.84 -4.16
CA ASP A 172 -31.22 -10.96 -3.60
C ASP A 172 -31.25 -10.97 -2.05
N GLY A 173 -30.44 -10.12 -1.39
CA GLY A 173 -30.32 -10.08 0.07
C GLY A 173 -29.73 -11.35 0.69
N THR A 174 -28.88 -12.07 -0.06
CA THR A 174 -28.37 -13.39 0.34
C THR A 174 -26.92 -13.37 0.83
N GLN A 175 -26.33 -12.17 1.07
CA GLN A 175 -24.93 -12.01 1.47
C GLN A 175 -24.57 -12.78 2.75
N GLU A 176 -25.52 -12.94 3.69
CA GLU A 176 -25.32 -13.70 4.93
C GLU A 176 -25.19 -15.22 4.71
N SER A 177 -25.39 -15.70 3.49
CA SER A 177 -25.23 -17.12 3.12
C SER A 177 -23.96 -17.40 2.33
N VAL A 178 -23.20 -16.38 1.95
CA VAL A 178 -21.99 -16.52 1.11
C VAL A 178 -20.80 -16.90 1.96
N ARG A 179 -20.20 -18.06 1.65
CA ARG A 179 -19.02 -18.58 2.35
C ARG A 179 -17.74 -17.91 1.83
N ASN A 180 -16.74 -17.72 2.73
CA ASN A 180 -15.44 -17.18 2.34
C ASN A 180 -14.49 -18.24 1.73
N ASP A 181 -14.89 -19.51 1.75
CA ASP A 181 -14.15 -20.63 1.15
C ASP A 181 -14.92 -21.26 -0.04
N GLN A 182 -15.90 -20.54 -0.60
CA GLN A 182 -16.70 -21.00 -1.74
C GLN A 182 -15.88 -21.12 -3.02
N TYR A 183 -14.88 -20.25 -3.18
CA TYR A 183 -14.00 -20.17 -4.35
C TYR A 183 -12.54 -20.35 -3.95
N THR A 184 -11.79 -21.01 -4.82
CA THR A 184 -10.32 -21.07 -4.71
C THR A 184 -9.70 -19.69 -4.96
N TYR A 185 -8.45 -19.54 -4.59
CA TYR A 185 -7.66 -18.32 -4.84
C TYR A 185 -7.60 -17.97 -6.33
N GLU A 186 -7.43 -18.97 -7.20
CA GLU A 186 -7.42 -18.78 -8.65
C GLU A 186 -8.79 -18.36 -9.20
N GLU A 187 -9.88 -18.97 -8.73
CA GLU A 187 -11.24 -18.60 -9.12
C GLU A 187 -11.59 -17.16 -8.69
N LEU A 188 -11.16 -16.74 -7.50
CA LEU A 188 -11.35 -15.36 -7.05
C LEU A 188 -10.58 -14.37 -7.94
N PHE A 189 -9.32 -14.69 -8.31
CA PHE A 189 -8.61 -13.90 -9.32
C PHE A 189 -9.33 -13.89 -10.67
N GLY A 190 -9.91 -15.01 -11.09
CA GLY A 190 -10.72 -15.09 -12.31
C GLY A 190 -11.88 -14.11 -12.33
N LYS A 191 -12.56 -13.94 -11.19
CA LYS A 191 -13.66 -12.97 -11.02
C LYS A 191 -13.15 -11.52 -11.06
N ILE A 192 -12.05 -11.23 -10.37
CA ILE A 192 -11.38 -9.91 -10.38
C ILE A 192 -10.90 -9.56 -11.80
N ILE A 193 -10.28 -10.51 -12.50
CA ILE A 193 -9.86 -10.37 -13.90
C ILE A 193 -11.06 -10.10 -14.81
N SER A 194 -12.19 -10.74 -14.57
CA SER A 194 -13.42 -10.48 -15.33
C SER A 194 -13.89 -9.04 -15.22
N ASP A 195 -13.86 -8.47 -14.02
CA ASP A 195 -14.23 -7.07 -13.80
C ASP A 195 -13.23 -6.11 -14.49
N PHE A 196 -11.92 -6.36 -14.38
CA PHE A 196 -10.93 -5.55 -15.08
C PHE A 196 -10.97 -5.71 -16.61
N LYS A 197 -11.37 -6.87 -17.14
CA LYS A 197 -11.56 -7.06 -18.59
C LYS A 197 -12.68 -6.20 -19.14
N VAL A 198 -13.80 -6.09 -18.41
CA VAL A 198 -14.88 -5.17 -18.81
C VAL A 198 -14.35 -3.72 -18.88
N ALA A 199 -13.55 -3.31 -17.91
CA ALA A 199 -12.94 -1.97 -17.91
C ALA A 199 -11.96 -1.80 -19.10
N TYR A 200 -11.10 -2.78 -19.35
CA TYR A 200 -10.15 -2.79 -20.45
C TYR A 200 -10.83 -2.70 -21.83
N ASP A 201 -11.94 -3.42 -22.01
CA ASP A 201 -12.63 -3.48 -23.29
C ASP A 201 -13.48 -2.22 -23.59
N VAL A 202 -13.93 -1.52 -22.56
CA VAL A 202 -14.93 -0.43 -22.68
C VAL A 202 -14.31 0.96 -22.47
N LEU A 203 -13.38 1.11 -21.52
CA LEU A 203 -12.89 2.43 -21.13
C LEU A 203 -11.94 3.03 -22.16
N PRO A 204 -11.91 4.37 -22.30
CA PRO A 204 -10.91 5.05 -23.11
C PRO A 204 -9.51 4.89 -22.53
N VAL A 205 -8.49 5.11 -23.34
CA VAL A 205 -7.07 5.04 -22.95
C VAL A 205 -6.77 6.00 -21.81
N LYS A 206 -7.20 7.25 -21.92
CA LYS A 206 -7.21 8.27 -20.87
C LYS A 206 -8.16 9.40 -21.33
N GLU A 207 -8.93 9.94 -20.40
CA GLU A 207 -9.72 11.16 -20.67
C GLU A 207 -8.96 12.39 -20.15
N PRO A 208 -8.67 13.39 -20.99
CA PRO A 208 -8.02 14.62 -20.55
C PRO A 208 -8.83 15.34 -19.45
N GLY A 209 -8.14 15.74 -18.38
CA GLY A 209 -8.76 16.42 -17.24
C GLY A 209 -9.61 15.53 -16.32
N GLN A 210 -9.58 14.20 -16.53
CA GLN A 210 -10.26 13.21 -15.70
C GLN A 210 -9.24 12.35 -14.92
N ASP A 211 -8.22 12.99 -14.38
CA ASP A 211 -7.24 12.30 -13.54
C ASP A 211 -7.92 11.63 -12.34
N GLY A 212 -7.52 10.43 -12.02
CA GLY A 212 -8.15 9.61 -10.97
C GLY A 212 -9.35 8.77 -11.42
N ARG A 213 -9.91 8.97 -12.60
CA ARG A 213 -10.88 8.03 -13.16
C ARG A 213 -10.20 6.79 -13.73
N ALA A 214 -10.92 5.65 -13.59
CA ALA A 214 -10.51 4.40 -14.22
C ALA A 214 -10.39 4.58 -15.75
N ASN A 215 -9.39 3.98 -16.35
CA ASN A 215 -9.14 4.04 -17.77
C ASN A 215 -8.60 2.70 -18.28
N LYS A 216 -8.54 2.53 -19.59
CA LYS A 216 -8.10 1.29 -20.24
C LYS A 216 -6.69 0.89 -19.82
N VAL A 217 -5.75 1.84 -19.74
CA VAL A 217 -4.35 1.57 -19.41
C VAL A 217 -4.21 1.12 -17.95
N ALA A 218 -4.94 1.75 -17.03
CA ALA A 218 -5.00 1.31 -15.63
C ALA A 218 -5.59 -0.11 -15.49
N ALA A 219 -6.63 -0.43 -16.28
CA ALA A 219 -7.21 -1.78 -16.31
C ALA A 219 -6.20 -2.81 -16.86
N ALA A 220 -5.46 -2.48 -17.92
CA ALA A 220 -4.38 -3.31 -18.46
C ALA A 220 -3.28 -3.56 -17.41
N ALA A 221 -2.86 -2.53 -16.70
CA ALA A 221 -1.86 -2.66 -15.63
C ALA A 221 -2.34 -3.58 -14.49
N TYR A 222 -3.61 -3.49 -14.10
CA TYR A 222 -4.20 -4.42 -13.13
C TYR A 222 -4.31 -5.84 -13.65
N LEU A 223 -4.68 -6.03 -14.92
CA LEU A 223 -4.70 -7.36 -15.54
C LEU A 223 -3.30 -7.99 -15.53
N ALA A 224 -2.26 -7.22 -15.89
CA ALA A 224 -0.88 -7.68 -15.78
C ALA A 224 -0.53 -8.08 -14.34
N LYS A 225 -0.92 -7.28 -13.34
CA LYS A 225 -0.68 -7.55 -11.91
C LYS A 225 -1.39 -8.82 -11.42
N CYS A 226 -2.63 -9.04 -11.85
CA CYS A 226 -3.38 -10.26 -11.54
C CYS A 226 -2.75 -11.50 -12.16
N TYR A 227 -2.42 -11.45 -13.46
CA TYR A 227 -1.77 -12.56 -14.14
C TYR A 227 -0.37 -12.86 -13.60
N LEU A 228 0.38 -11.83 -13.18
CA LEU A 228 1.67 -12.01 -12.53
C LEU A 228 1.54 -12.77 -11.21
N ASN A 229 0.52 -12.46 -10.40
CA ASN A 229 0.26 -13.22 -9.17
C ASN A 229 -0.11 -14.68 -9.47
N LEU A 230 -0.95 -14.93 -10.46
CA LEU A 230 -1.34 -16.29 -10.86
C LEU A 230 -0.20 -17.08 -11.53
N ALA A 231 0.76 -16.39 -12.13
CA ALA A 231 1.89 -17.04 -12.80
C ALA A 231 2.83 -17.73 -11.82
N TRP A 232 2.95 -17.23 -10.60
CA TRP A 232 3.69 -17.87 -9.51
C TRP A 232 2.77 -18.83 -8.78
N GLY A 233 2.95 -20.13 -9.00
CA GLY A 233 2.11 -21.18 -8.44
C GLY A 233 2.03 -21.12 -6.91
N ASN A 234 0.91 -21.57 -6.38
CA ASN A 234 0.52 -21.36 -5.01
C ASN A 234 0.67 -22.63 -4.15
N GLY A 235 1.88 -22.90 -3.72
CA GLY A 235 2.19 -23.96 -2.76
C GLY A 235 1.97 -23.58 -1.28
N TYR A 236 1.40 -22.41 -0.99
CA TYR A 236 1.28 -21.86 0.38
C TYR A 236 0.46 -22.76 1.31
N GLU A 237 -0.55 -23.46 0.81
CA GLU A 237 -1.36 -24.39 1.62
C GLU A 237 -0.54 -25.52 2.21
N ALA A 238 0.50 -25.94 1.52
CA ALA A 238 1.42 -26.96 1.98
C ALA A 238 2.65 -26.40 2.72
N GLY A 239 2.75 -25.06 2.85
CA GLY A 239 3.96 -24.39 3.38
C GLY A 239 5.20 -24.54 2.49
N THR A 240 5.00 -24.91 1.23
CA THR A 240 6.10 -25.22 0.28
C THR A 240 6.50 -24.02 -0.59
N GLY A 241 5.81 -22.88 -0.44
CA GLY A 241 6.05 -21.71 -1.26
C GLY A 241 5.54 -21.88 -2.70
N VAL A 242 6.32 -21.39 -3.67
CA VAL A 242 5.98 -21.51 -5.11
C VAL A 242 6.32 -22.91 -5.60
N ASP A 243 5.35 -23.62 -6.14
CA ASP A 243 5.49 -24.98 -6.67
C ASP A 243 5.73 -25.03 -8.18
N HIS A 244 5.32 -24.02 -8.94
CA HIS A 244 5.52 -23.92 -10.38
C HIS A 244 5.44 -22.47 -10.87
N ILE A 245 5.88 -22.23 -12.10
CA ILE A 245 5.72 -20.95 -12.79
C ILE A 245 4.93 -21.18 -14.07
N ASN A 246 3.76 -20.55 -14.17
CA ASN A 246 2.87 -20.66 -15.34
C ASN A 246 3.28 -19.65 -16.41
N THR A 247 3.94 -20.13 -17.46
CA THR A 247 4.43 -19.28 -18.57
C THR A 247 3.29 -18.68 -19.41
N ASN A 248 2.12 -19.32 -19.49
CA ASN A 248 0.98 -18.73 -20.22
C ASN A 248 0.47 -17.46 -19.52
N TYR A 249 0.50 -17.45 -18.20
CA TYR A 249 0.16 -16.23 -17.45
C TYR A 249 1.27 -15.17 -17.59
N MET A 250 2.54 -15.57 -17.69
CA MET A 250 3.63 -14.63 -17.99
C MET A 250 3.47 -14.01 -19.39
N ASP A 251 3.04 -14.78 -20.41
CA ASP A 251 2.68 -14.22 -21.72
C ASP A 251 1.54 -13.20 -21.60
N SER A 252 0.53 -13.48 -20.78
CA SER A 252 -0.55 -12.53 -20.51
C SER A 252 -0.04 -11.24 -19.86
N VAL A 253 0.93 -11.31 -18.95
CA VAL A 253 1.59 -10.11 -18.37
C VAL A 253 2.23 -9.28 -19.48
N VAL A 254 2.97 -9.92 -20.42
CA VAL A 254 3.60 -9.19 -21.54
C VAL A 254 2.54 -8.51 -22.41
N ILE A 255 1.46 -9.22 -22.76
CA ILE A 255 0.37 -8.69 -23.60
C ILE A 255 -0.27 -7.44 -22.97
N TYR A 256 -0.65 -7.50 -21.70
CA TYR A 256 -1.30 -6.35 -21.04
C TYR A 256 -0.33 -5.20 -20.73
N THR A 257 0.94 -5.50 -20.47
CA THR A 257 1.95 -4.44 -20.34
C THR A 257 2.30 -3.78 -21.66
N ASP A 258 2.10 -4.42 -22.83
CA ASP A 258 2.23 -3.78 -24.15
C ASP A 258 1.26 -2.60 -24.31
N GLU A 259 0.04 -2.69 -23.78
CA GLU A 259 -0.92 -1.57 -23.79
C GLU A 259 -0.37 -0.35 -23.02
N VAL A 260 0.29 -0.59 -21.88
CA VAL A 260 0.89 0.49 -21.08
C VAL A 260 2.12 1.09 -21.78
N VAL A 261 2.98 0.25 -22.36
CA VAL A 261 4.18 0.68 -23.10
C VAL A 261 3.81 1.53 -24.32
N ASN A 262 2.71 1.19 -25.01
CA ASN A 262 2.27 1.88 -26.23
C ASN A 262 1.37 3.10 -25.93
N SER A 263 1.17 3.46 -24.67
CA SER A 263 0.39 4.63 -24.24
C SER A 263 1.27 5.87 -24.03
N ASP A 264 0.65 6.97 -23.64
CA ASP A 264 1.35 8.22 -23.28
C ASP A 264 2.00 8.18 -21.87
N TYR A 265 1.85 7.09 -21.14
CA TYR A 265 2.55 6.91 -19.87
C TYR A 265 4.03 6.59 -20.09
N GLY A 266 4.88 6.95 -19.11
CA GLY A 266 6.33 6.77 -19.25
C GLY A 266 7.10 7.22 -18.02
N TYR A 267 8.40 7.02 -18.00
CA TYR A 267 9.25 7.50 -16.93
C TYR A 267 9.31 9.03 -16.87
N LEU A 268 9.28 9.60 -15.67
CA LEU A 268 9.83 10.93 -15.44
C LEU A 268 11.35 10.91 -15.58
N GLU A 269 11.96 12.03 -15.95
CA GLU A 269 13.42 12.11 -16.12
C GLU A 269 14.17 11.98 -14.80
N ASP A 270 13.62 12.59 -13.74
CA ASP A 270 14.17 12.49 -12.39
C ASP A 270 13.29 11.57 -11.52
N TYR A 271 13.96 10.68 -10.78
CA TYR A 271 13.27 9.74 -9.88
C TYR A 271 12.54 10.43 -8.74
N GLY A 272 13.11 11.53 -8.20
CA GLY A 272 12.52 12.24 -7.07
C GLY A 272 11.24 12.99 -7.42
N ASP A 273 11.05 13.35 -8.69
CA ASP A 273 9.93 14.17 -9.12
C ASP A 273 8.57 13.52 -8.83
N ILE A 274 8.44 12.19 -9.00
CA ILE A 274 7.14 11.53 -8.82
C ILE A 274 6.60 11.65 -7.39
N PHE A 275 7.48 11.82 -6.41
CA PHE A 275 7.12 11.93 -4.98
C PHE A 275 6.91 13.38 -4.53
N LEU A 276 6.78 14.30 -5.47
CA LEU A 276 6.49 15.71 -5.21
C LEU A 276 5.08 16.07 -5.64
N PRO A 277 4.35 16.87 -4.85
CA PRO A 277 2.97 17.25 -5.17
C PRO A 277 2.82 17.93 -6.54
N GLU A 278 3.85 18.61 -7.03
CA GLU A 278 3.87 19.28 -8.32
C GLU A 278 3.78 18.33 -9.51
N TYR A 279 4.15 17.04 -9.32
CA TYR A 279 4.19 16.02 -10.36
C TYR A 279 3.12 14.95 -10.20
N LYS A 280 2.19 15.10 -9.24
CA LYS A 280 1.03 14.20 -9.17
C LYS A 280 0.28 14.24 -10.50
N ASN A 281 -0.23 13.10 -10.96
CA ASN A 281 -0.87 12.94 -12.27
C ASN A 281 0.08 13.12 -13.47
N SER A 282 1.38 13.04 -13.27
CA SER A 282 2.38 12.99 -14.34
C SER A 282 2.22 11.74 -15.21
N LYS A 283 3.00 11.68 -16.29
CA LYS A 283 3.03 10.49 -17.18
C LYS A 283 3.46 9.19 -16.50
N GLU A 284 4.03 9.23 -15.30
CA GLU A 284 4.37 8.02 -14.53
C GLU A 284 3.20 7.52 -13.67
N SER A 285 2.20 8.35 -13.38
CA SER A 285 1.01 8.01 -12.58
C SER A 285 -0.03 7.27 -13.43
N VAL A 286 0.01 5.95 -13.49
CA VAL A 286 -0.96 5.14 -14.26
C VAL A 286 -2.31 5.10 -13.57
N PHE A 287 -2.33 4.88 -12.26
CA PHE A 287 -3.53 5.00 -11.43
C PHE A 287 -3.16 5.44 -10.02
N ALA A 288 -3.80 6.50 -9.54
CA ALA A 288 -3.60 7.05 -8.21
C ALA A 288 -4.90 7.54 -7.59
N VAL A 289 -5.03 7.36 -6.27
CA VAL A 289 -6.08 8.02 -5.49
C VAL A 289 -5.76 9.49 -5.39
N GLN A 290 -6.72 10.33 -5.78
CA GLN A 290 -6.54 11.77 -5.85
C GLN A 290 -6.71 12.40 -4.47
N CYS A 291 -5.67 13.06 -4.00
CA CYS A 291 -5.65 13.83 -2.77
C CYS A 291 -5.45 15.33 -3.08
N SER A 292 -6.02 16.21 -2.26
CA SER A 292 -5.92 17.65 -2.46
C SER A 292 -5.80 18.40 -1.14
N ASP A 293 -5.17 19.57 -1.21
CA ASP A 293 -5.24 20.55 -0.13
C ASP A 293 -6.66 21.10 -0.02
N TYR A 294 -7.07 21.39 1.19
CA TYR A 294 -8.31 22.06 1.46
C TYR A 294 -8.01 23.55 1.70
N GLU A 295 -8.34 24.40 0.72
CA GLU A 295 -7.92 25.80 0.73
C GLU A 295 -8.72 26.68 1.71
N ASP A 296 -9.97 26.30 2.07
CA ASP A 296 -10.90 27.24 2.71
C ASP A 296 -11.30 26.91 4.16
N ASP A 297 -11.08 25.69 4.65
CA ASP A 297 -11.49 25.31 6.01
C ASP A 297 -10.66 24.14 6.56
N HIS A 298 -9.64 24.47 7.32
CA HIS A 298 -8.80 23.49 8.03
C HIS A 298 -9.53 22.74 9.17
N THR A 299 -10.83 22.90 9.31
CA THR A 299 -11.63 22.30 10.38
C THR A 299 -12.36 21.02 9.95
N THR A 300 -12.43 20.71 8.66
CA THR A 300 -13.05 19.50 8.13
C THR A 300 -12.00 18.54 7.59
N TYR A 301 -12.19 17.25 7.86
CA TYR A 301 -11.38 16.16 7.30
C TYR A 301 -11.51 16.18 5.77
N GLY A 302 -10.60 16.90 5.11
CA GLY A 302 -10.61 17.12 3.68
C GLY A 302 -10.18 15.88 2.88
N ARG A 303 -9.88 16.08 1.60
CA ARG A 303 -9.46 15.04 0.65
C ARG A 303 -7.96 14.73 0.75
N ALA A 304 -7.36 14.87 1.93
CA ALA A 304 -5.97 14.55 2.17
C ALA A 304 -5.72 13.02 2.12
N ASN A 305 -4.48 12.63 2.01
CA ASN A 305 -4.07 11.23 2.11
C ASN A 305 -4.03 10.78 3.58
N TRP A 306 -5.13 10.27 4.08
CA TRP A 306 -5.27 9.81 5.47
C TRP A 306 -4.59 8.46 5.72
N SER A 307 -4.25 7.70 4.70
CA SER A 307 -3.49 6.45 4.84
C SER A 307 -2.09 6.67 5.43
N VAL A 308 -1.50 7.86 5.22
CA VAL A 308 -0.12 8.18 5.64
C VAL A 308 -0.05 9.15 6.82
N MET A 309 -1.16 9.40 7.50
CA MET A 309 -1.26 10.41 8.57
C MET A 309 -0.37 10.14 9.78
N LEU A 310 0.09 8.91 9.99
CA LEU A 310 1.04 8.57 11.04
C LEU A 310 2.50 8.65 10.58
N ASN A 311 2.77 8.76 9.27
CA ASN A 311 4.09 8.53 8.69
C ASN A 311 4.97 9.80 8.66
N GLY A 312 4.44 10.94 9.10
CA GLY A 312 5.21 12.19 9.20
C GLY A 312 6.34 12.11 10.21
N CYS A 313 7.49 12.65 9.84
CA CYS A 313 8.70 12.70 10.65
C CYS A 313 8.48 13.52 11.93
N TRP A 314 8.92 13.02 13.07
CA TRP A 314 8.76 13.68 14.37
C TRP A 314 9.40 15.05 14.41
N GLY A 315 8.66 16.06 14.87
CA GLY A 315 9.17 17.42 15.05
C GLY A 315 9.53 18.17 13.77
N MET A 316 9.31 17.58 12.59
CA MET A 316 9.53 18.28 11.32
C MET A 316 8.37 19.24 11.01
N TRP A 317 7.14 18.87 11.41
CA TRP A 317 5.94 19.69 11.40
C TRP A 317 5.40 19.92 12.81
N SER A 318 4.19 20.41 12.94
CA SER A 318 3.51 20.65 14.23
C SER A 318 3.33 19.36 15.04
N CYS A 319 3.17 18.26 14.35
CA CYS A 319 3.07 16.91 14.90
C CYS A 319 3.99 15.98 14.10
N GLY A 320 3.70 14.76 14.00
CA GLY A 320 4.41 13.68 13.32
C GLY A 320 4.44 12.49 14.25
N TRP A 321 4.03 11.35 13.74
CA TRP A 321 3.94 10.16 14.57
C TRP A 321 5.06 9.17 14.28
N ASP A 322 5.85 9.42 13.22
CA ASP A 322 7.11 8.72 12.87
C ASP A 322 6.92 7.21 12.66
N PHE A 323 5.80 6.83 12.05
CA PHE A 323 5.55 5.46 11.59
C PHE A 323 6.19 5.20 10.23
N HIS A 324 6.11 3.95 9.73
CA HIS A 324 6.59 3.54 8.43
C HIS A 324 8.06 3.90 8.21
N LYS A 325 8.93 3.39 9.10
CA LYS A 325 10.35 3.76 9.14
C LYS A 325 11.20 2.80 8.31
N PRO A 326 12.04 3.32 7.41
CA PRO A 326 13.02 2.49 6.72
C PRO A 326 13.93 1.75 7.72
N SER A 327 14.18 0.47 7.47
CA SER A 327 15.12 -0.30 8.27
C SER A 327 16.57 -0.01 7.87
N GLN A 328 17.53 -0.30 8.76
CA GLN A 328 18.95 -0.28 8.39
C GLN A 328 19.25 -1.32 7.29
N ASN A 329 18.53 -2.43 7.30
CA ASN A 329 18.63 -3.45 6.25
C ASN A 329 18.30 -2.88 4.86
N LEU A 330 17.29 -2.02 4.76
CA LEU A 330 16.99 -1.29 3.51
C LEU A 330 18.12 -0.31 3.14
N VAL A 331 18.62 0.49 4.08
CA VAL A 331 19.75 1.41 3.82
C VAL A 331 20.96 0.64 3.30
N ASN A 332 21.27 -0.50 3.91
CA ASN A 332 22.35 -1.37 3.47
C ASN A 332 22.10 -1.95 2.06
N ALA A 333 20.84 -2.23 1.69
CA ALA A 333 20.50 -2.74 0.37
C ALA A 333 20.83 -1.77 -0.77
N PHE A 334 20.88 -0.47 -0.49
CA PHE A 334 21.29 0.55 -1.46
C PHE A 334 22.81 0.65 -1.65
N LYS A 335 23.63 -0.05 -0.86
CA LYS A 335 25.08 -0.06 -1.06
C LYS A 335 25.45 -0.62 -2.42
N THR A 336 26.46 0.01 -3.04
CA THR A 336 27.00 -0.41 -4.33
C THR A 336 28.50 -0.63 -4.27
N LYS A 337 28.96 -1.53 -5.11
CA LYS A 337 30.37 -1.72 -5.45
C LYS A 337 30.53 -1.57 -6.95
N ASP A 338 31.36 -0.64 -7.39
CA ASP A 338 31.52 -0.29 -8.79
C ASP A 338 30.19 0.05 -9.50
N GLY A 339 29.25 0.62 -8.74
CA GLY A 339 27.92 1.00 -9.20
C GLY A 339 26.91 -0.13 -9.28
N LEU A 340 27.26 -1.35 -8.93
CA LEU A 340 26.34 -2.51 -8.91
C LEU A 340 25.98 -2.89 -7.48
N PRO A 341 24.77 -3.42 -7.23
CA PRO A 341 24.34 -3.86 -5.91
C PRO A 341 25.30 -4.90 -5.32
N MET A 342 25.47 -4.88 -4.02
CA MET A 342 26.34 -5.82 -3.31
C MET A 342 25.68 -7.20 -3.08
N PHE A 343 24.38 -7.31 -3.35
CA PHE A 343 23.61 -8.57 -3.25
C PHE A 343 23.84 -9.29 -1.91
N ASP A 344 24.57 -10.40 -1.95
CA ASP A 344 24.75 -11.28 -0.79
C ASP A 344 25.60 -10.63 0.33
N ASN A 345 26.41 -9.64 0.01
CA ASN A 345 27.33 -8.98 0.93
C ASN A 345 26.84 -7.59 1.42
N TYR A 346 25.63 -7.18 1.06
CA TYR A 346 25.13 -5.83 1.37
C TYR A 346 25.02 -5.58 2.87
N ASN A 347 24.79 -6.61 3.67
CA ASN A 347 24.58 -6.52 5.12
C ASN A 347 25.77 -7.00 5.96
N ASP A 348 26.97 -7.22 5.34
CA ASP A 348 28.19 -7.64 6.05
C ASP A 348 28.72 -6.53 6.98
N SER A 349 28.35 -5.29 6.77
CA SER A 349 28.66 -4.15 7.63
C SER A 349 27.46 -3.22 7.76
N VAL A 350 27.27 -2.66 8.95
CA VAL A 350 26.37 -1.53 9.15
C VAL A 350 27.09 -0.29 8.68
N ASP A 351 26.50 0.42 7.72
CA ASP A 351 27.06 1.64 7.16
C ASP A 351 25.95 2.58 6.72
N TYR A 352 26.15 3.86 6.85
CA TYR A 352 25.21 4.89 6.42
C TYR A 352 25.98 6.14 5.98
N PRO A 353 25.45 6.87 4.99
CA PRO A 353 26.09 8.11 4.55
C PRO A 353 25.90 9.22 5.60
N ILE A 354 26.89 10.12 5.68
CA ILE A 354 26.80 11.34 6.49
C ILE A 354 27.12 12.52 5.57
N ASN A 355 26.28 13.54 5.61
CA ASN A 355 26.43 14.69 4.75
C ASN A 355 27.76 15.42 5.01
N GLY A 356 28.50 15.69 3.95
CA GLY A 356 29.79 16.35 4.02
C GLY A 356 30.95 15.50 4.57
N GLN A 357 30.71 14.22 4.89
CA GLN A 357 31.77 13.30 5.30
C GLN A 357 32.11 12.31 4.18
N PRO A 358 33.37 12.23 3.75
CA PRO A 358 33.78 11.30 2.70
C PRO A 358 33.72 9.86 3.21
N THR A 359 33.25 8.95 2.37
CA THR A 359 33.24 7.52 2.64
C THR A 359 33.70 6.75 1.42
N ALA A 360 34.36 5.60 1.63
CA ALA A 360 34.72 4.68 0.56
C ALA A 360 33.50 3.91 0.05
N GLN A 361 32.50 3.70 0.90
CA GLN A 361 31.23 3.08 0.51
C GLN A 361 30.45 4.05 -0.38
N LYS A 362 29.84 3.51 -1.43
CA LYS A 362 28.93 4.22 -2.34
C LYS A 362 27.53 3.62 -2.27
N TRP A 363 26.53 4.44 -2.60
CA TRP A 363 25.13 4.05 -2.61
C TRP A 363 24.47 4.33 -3.94
N ASP A 364 23.42 3.58 -4.22
CA ASP A 364 22.46 3.89 -5.27
C ASP A 364 21.77 5.23 -4.94
N PRO A 365 21.69 6.17 -5.88
CA PRO A 365 21.11 7.50 -5.62
C PRO A 365 19.67 7.48 -5.09
N ARG A 366 18.89 6.43 -5.39
CA ARG A 366 17.52 6.28 -4.88
C ARG A 366 17.44 6.23 -3.35
N LEU A 367 18.52 5.89 -2.65
CA LEU A 367 18.59 6.01 -1.19
C LEU A 367 18.19 7.40 -0.72
N PHE A 368 18.75 8.43 -1.30
CA PHE A 368 18.57 9.83 -0.89
C PHE A 368 17.21 10.42 -1.28
N HIS A 369 16.46 9.73 -2.14
CA HIS A 369 15.08 10.05 -2.48
C HIS A 369 14.07 9.28 -1.62
N THR A 370 14.49 8.16 -1.04
CA THR A 370 13.62 7.22 -0.33
C THR A 370 13.70 7.40 1.18
N VAL A 371 14.92 7.60 1.70
CA VAL A 371 15.22 7.59 3.14
C VAL A 371 15.72 8.96 3.60
N GLY A 372 14.99 9.55 4.53
CA GLY A 372 15.45 10.68 5.30
C GLY A 372 16.44 10.23 6.36
N MET A 373 17.62 10.87 6.39
CA MET A 373 18.75 10.48 7.24
C MET A 373 19.29 11.69 8.01
N PRO A 374 19.74 11.52 9.25
CA PRO A 374 20.40 12.58 10.00
C PRO A 374 21.55 13.19 9.20
N SER A 375 21.74 14.48 9.36
CA SER A 375 22.70 15.36 8.66
C SER A 375 22.34 15.75 7.23
N PHE A 376 21.37 15.12 6.60
CA PHE A 376 20.93 15.44 5.25
C PHE A 376 19.74 16.40 5.22
N PRO A 377 19.59 17.18 4.12
CA PRO A 377 18.39 17.97 3.87
C PRO A 377 17.13 17.09 3.89
N TYR A 378 16.10 17.50 4.64
CA TYR A 378 14.82 16.81 4.64
C TYR A 378 14.07 17.13 3.34
N LYS A 379 13.68 16.09 2.60
CA LYS A 379 12.95 16.20 1.34
C LYS A 379 13.52 17.31 0.42
N TYR A 380 14.85 17.31 0.26
CA TYR A 380 15.64 18.20 -0.62
C TYR A 380 15.81 19.65 -0.13
N GLU A 381 15.19 20.07 0.97
CA GLU A 381 15.22 21.43 1.46
C GLU A 381 16.40 21.64 2.42
N LYS A 382 17.41 22.40 1.97
CA LYS A 382 18.67 22.63 2.72
C LYS A 382 18.47 23.40 4.03
N GLU A 383 17.37 24.11 4.16
CA GLU A 383 16.95 24.84 5.35
C GLU A 383 16.48 23.93 6.48
N TYR A 384 16.11 22.70 6.17
CA TYR A 384 15.58 21.72 7.11
C TYR A 384 16.47 20.47 7.13
N THR A 385 17.53 20.53 7.95
CA THR A 385 18.41 19.36 8.14
C THR A 385 17.79 18.39 9.13
N GLN A 386 17.71 17.13 8.74
CA GLN A 386 17.26 16.07 9.65
C GLN A 386 18.35 15.78 10.70
N THR A 387 17.91 15.57 11.93
CA THR A 387 18.75 15.13 13.06
C THR A 387 18.19 13.85 13.68
N MET A 388 18.90 13.24 14.60
CA MET A 388 18.38 12.06 15.32
C MET A 388 17.19 12.41 16.24
N ALA A 389 17.02 13.67 16.62
CA ALA A 389 15.87 14.16 17.37
C ALA A 389 14.57 14.14 16.54
N ASN A 390 14.66 14.01 15.23
CA ASN A 390 13.51 13.86 14.36
C ASN A 390 12.96 12.43 14.30
N SER A 391 13.43 11.54 15.16
CA SER A 391 12.81 10.26 15.43
C SER A 391 12.10 10.28 16.77
N ARG A 392 10.84 9.83 16.81
CA ARG A 392 10.03 9.78 18.03
C ARG A 392 10.58 8.78 19.04
N ASP A 393 11.08 7.66 18.55
CA ASP A 393 11.75 6.63 19.35
C ASP A 393 12.93 6.04 18.56
N ALA A 394 14.05 6.79 18.56
CA ALA A 394 15.26 6.35 17.86
C ALA A 394 15.89 5.10 18.49
N THR A 395 15.58 4.80 19.76
CA THR A 395 16.16 3.65 20.46
C THR A 395 15.55 2.34 19.97
N ASP A 396 14.24 2.31 19.76
CA ASP A 396 13.52 1.10 19.33
C ASP A 396 13.41 1.00 17.79
N TYR A 397 13.25 2.13 17.08
CA TYR A 397 12.94 2.14 15.65
C TYR A 397 13.99 2.83 14.77
N GLY A 398 15.11 3.24 15.30
CA GLY A 398 16.12 3.96 14.54
C GLY A 398 15.74 5.39 14.19
N TYR A 399 16.59 6.02 13.42
CA TYR A 399 16.52 7.45 13.12
C TYR A 399 16.22 7.76 11.63
N TYR A 400 15.86 6.76 10.84
CA TYR A 400 15.46 6.95 9.45
C TYR A 400 13.99 7.31 9.35
N THR A 401 13.61 8.03 8.29
CA THR A 401 12.21 8.36 7.98
C THR A 401 11.92 8.12 6.50
N SER A 402 10.68 7.80 6.14
CA SER A 402 10.28 7.70 4.74
C SER A 402 10.15 9.08 4.12
N LEU A 403 10.70 9.27 2.92
CA LEU A 403 10.58 10.52 2.18
C LEU A 403 9.54 10.47 1.05
N LYS A 404 9.11 9.28 0.61
CA LYS A 404 8.26 9.18 -0.56
C LYS A 404 6.83 9.68 -0.34
N GLU A 405 6.31 9.50 0.85
CA GLU A 405 4.91 9.78 1.19
C GLU A 405 4.66 11.23 1.64
N VAL A 406 5.72 11.96 1.93
CA VAL A 406 5.64 13.30 2.51
C VAL A 406 6.03 14.39 1.51
N PRO A 407 5.44 15.59 1.59
CA PRO A 407 5.82 16.73 0.77
C PRO A 407 7.09 17.42 1.28
N HIS A 408 7.51 18.48 0.61
CA HIS A 408 8.46 19.46 1.13
C HIS A 408 7.96 20.05 2.46
N ARG A 409 8.89 20.29 3.40
CA ARG A 409 8.55 20.94 4.68
C ARG A 409 7.97 22.34 4.49
N SER A 410 8.50 23.10 3.53
CA SER A 410 8.04 24.46 3.20
C SER A 410 6.65 24.53 2.58
N LYS A 411 6.13 23.43 2.04
CA LYS A 411 4.74 23.37 1.49
C LYS A 411 3.66 23.32 2.57
N GLY A 412 4.08 23.13 3.82
CA GLY A 412 3.18 23.08 4.94
C GLY A 412 2.41 21.76 5.04
N GLU A 413 1.50 21.76 5.99
CA GLU A 413 0.57 20.67 6.24
C GLU A 413 -0.77 21.00 5.60
N THR A 414 -1.39 20.01 4.98
CA THR A 414 -2.77 20.16 4.52
C THR A 414 -3.73 20.26 5.68
N PHE A 415 -3.40 19.62 6.80
CA PHE A 415 -4.19 19.60 8.02
C PHE A 415 -3.26 19.75 9.23
N ASN A 416 -3.49 20.77 10.03
CA ASN A 416 -2.63 21.19 11.14
C ASN A 416 -3.38 21.01 12.47
N ASP A 417 -3.56 19.77 12.88
CA ASP A 417 -4.09 19.42 14.20
C ASP A 417 -3.23 18.29 14.80
N SER A 418 -3.79 17.46 15.63
CA SER A 418 -3.12 16.28 16.19
C SER A 418 -2.71 15.25 15.13
N TRP A 419 -3.22 15.38 13.90
CA TRP A 419 -3.00 14.47 12.79
C TRP A 419 -2.40 15.21 11.60
N GLN A 420 -1.33 14.67 11.03
CA GLN A 420 -0.73 15.21 9.82
C GLN A 420 -1.29 14.48 8.60
N ALA A 421 -1.91 15.22 7.71
CA ALA A 421 -2.33 14.70 6.43
C ALA A 421 -1.80 15.60 5.31
N PHE A 422 -1.49 15.01 4.17
CA PHE A 422 -0.83 15.68 3.05
C PHE A 422 -1.64 15.53 1.77
N ALA A 423 -1.43 16.44 0.83
CA ALA A 423 -2.07 16.41 -0.47
C ALA A 423 -1.39 15.49 -1.49
N THR A 424 -0.41 14.70 -1.08
CA THR A 424 0.26 13.73 -1.94
C THR A 424 -0.70 12.62 -2.34
N ASN A 425 -0.79 12.34 -3.65
CA ASN A 425 -1.60 11.23 -4.14
C ASN A 425 -1.10 9.89 -3.62
N ASP A 426 -2.01 8.93 -3.40
CA ASP A 426 -1.64 7.54 -3.17
C ASP A 426 -1.49 6.83 -4.53
N TYR A 427 -0.25 6.51 -4.90
CA TYR A 427 0.05 5.82 -6.15
C TYR A 427 -0.26 4.33 -6.04
N VAL A 428 -1.35 3.91 -6.66
CA VAL A 428 -1.75 2.49 -6.70
C VAL A 428 -0.94 1.71 -7.71
N ILE A 429 -0.71 2.29 -8.90
CA ILE A 429 0.15 1.73 -9.95
C ILE A 429 0.88 2.88 -10.64
N ARG A 430 2.20 2.82 -10.69
CA ARG A 430 3.02 3.73 -11.51
C ARG A 430 3.68 2.98 -12.67
N TYR A 431 4.08 3.72 -13.70
CA TYR A 431 4.64 3.16 -14.93
C TYR A 431 5.82 2.21 -14.65
N THR A 432 6.71 2.58 -13.73
CA THR A 432 7.87 1.75 -13.38
C THR A 432 7.47 0.41 -12.76
N ASP A 433 6.41 0.35 -11.94
CA ASP A 433 5.88 -0.92 -11.42
C ASP A 433 5.46 -1.85 -12.57
N VAL A 434 4.78 -1.31 -13.59
CA VAL A 434 4.39 -2.07 -14.78
C VAL A 434 5.60 -2.56 -15.55
N MET A 435 6.63 -1.73 -15.71
CA MET A 435 7.85 -2.11 -16.42
C MET A 435 8.64 -3.20 -15.68
N LEU A 436 8.64 -3.17 -14.35
CA LEU A 436 9.25 -4.23 -13.52
C LEU A 436 8.45 -5.54 -13.61
N MET A 437 7.11 -5.48 -13.61
CA MET A 437 6.26 -6.66 -13.88
C MET A 437 6.54 -7.26 -15.26
N ARG A 438 6.70 -6.41 -16.29
CA ARG A 438 7.07 -6.83 -17.64
C ARG A 438 8.46 -7.50 -17.67
N ALA A 439 9.46 -6.89 -17.04
CA ALA A 439 10.80 -7.44 -16.97
C ALA A 439 10.83 -8.81 -16.29
N GLU A 440 10.03 -8.98 -15.22
CA GLU A 440 9.87 -10.25 -14.53
C GLU A 440 9.30 -11.33 -15.45
N ALA A 441 8.20 -11.03 -16.15
CA ALA A 441 7.61 -11.95 -17.11
C ALA A 441 8.58 -12.33 -18.25
N LEU A 442 9.32 -11.36 -18.77
CA LEU A 442 10.32 -11.60 -19.82
C LEU A 442 11.44 -12.53 -19.33
N ILE A 443 11.89 -12.40 -18.09
CA ILE A 443 12.88 -13.32 -17.50
C ILE A 443 12.32 -14.74 -17.46
N GLU A 444 11.08 -14.90 -16.98
CA GLU A 444 10.46 -16.22 -16.86
C GLU A 444 10.20 -16.87 -18.24
N LEU A 445 9.98 -16.08 -19.26
CA LEU A 445 9.87 -16.52 -20.65
C LEU A 445 11.24 -16.76 -21.34
N GLY A 446 12.36 -16.47 -20.65
CA GLY A 446 13.72 -16.64 -21.22
C GLY A 446 14.16 -15.49 -22.11
N ARG A 447 13.44 -14.38 -22.16
CA ARG A 447 13.73 -13.17 -22.96
C ARG A 447 14.66 -12.22 -22.18
N LEU A 448 15.81 -12.73 -21.73
CA LEU A 448 16.70 -12.05 -20.78
C LEU A 448 17.26 -10.73 -21.29
N SER A 449 17.57 -10.64 -22.59
CA SER A 449 18.10 -9.40 -23.17
C SER A 449 17.10 -8.25 -23.13
N GLU A 450 15.81 -8.53 -23.33
CA GLU A 450 14.75 -7.52 -23.27
C GLU A 450 14.51 -7.06 -21.83
N ALA A 451 14.48 -8.00 -20.89
CA ALA A 451 14.37 -7.69 -19.47
C ALA A 451 15.55 -6.80 -18.99
N ARG A 452 16.78 -7.10 -19.43
CA ARG A 452 17.97 -6.29 -19.11
C ARG A 452 17.85 -4.86 -19.61
N VAL A 453 17.30 -4.64 -20.79
CA VAL A 453 17.09 -3.28 -21.32
C VAL A 453 16.18 -2.49 -20.39
N ILE A 454 15.03 -3.05 -20.00
CA ILE A 454 14.07 -2.39 -19.09
C ILE A 454 14.74 -2.04 -17.75
N ILE A 455 15.43 -3.00 -17.16
CA ILE A 455 16.11 -2.80 -15.88
C ILE A 455 17.19 -1.72 -15.98
N ASN A 456 17.96 -1.70 -17.06
CA ASN A 456 18.99 -0.69 -17.27
C ASN A 456 18.42 0.70 -17.59
N ASP A 457 17.25 0.80 -18.21
CA ASP A 457 16.56 2.09 -18.36
C ASP A 457 16.18 2.69 -17.02
N ILE A 458 15.66 1.86 -16.08
CA ILE A 458 15.36 2.27 -14.71
C ILE A 458 16.64 2.74 -13.99
N ARG A 459 17.72 1.99 -14.10
CA ARG A 459 19.02 2.35 -13.50
C ARG A 459 19.61 3.64 -14.08
N ARG A 460 19.48 3.84 -15.38
CA ARG A 460 19.92 5.07 -16.06
C ARG A 460 19.13 6.28 -15.58
N ARG A 461 17.81 6.15 -15.41
CA ARG A 461 16.98 7.20 -14.80
C ARG A 461 17.45 7.50 -13.37
N ALA A 462 17.69 6.48 -12.56
CA ALA A 462 18.22 6.65 -11.21
C ALA A 462 19.58 7.37 -11.19
N ALA A 463 20.46 7.07 -12.14
CA ALA A 463 21.74 7.77 -12.31
C ALA A 463 21.55 9.28 -12.60
N ASN A 464 20.58 9.61 -13.44
CA ASN A 464 20.28 11.00 -13.80
C ASN A 464 19.70 11.81 -12.64
N SER A 465 19.03 11.16 -11.69
CA SER A 465 18.34 11.82 -10.56
C SER A 465 19.28 12.47 -9.54
N VAL A 466 20.59 12.29 -9.66
CA VAL A 466 21.58 12.95 -8.81
C VAL A 466 21.61 14.47 -9.02
N ASN A 467 21.31 14.94 -10.22
CA ASN A 467 21.65 16.28 -10.69
C ASN A 467 20.60 17.35 -10.39
N LYS A 468 19.45 17.02 -9.76
CA LYS A 468 18.35 17.96 -9.56
C LYS A 468 18.02 18.19 -8.08
N HIS A 469 17.87 17.13 -7.33
CA HIS A 469 17.38 17.21 -5.96
C HIS A 469 18.43 16.84 -4.91
N ILE A 470 19.39 16.00 -5.27
CA ILE A 470 20.35 15.39 -4.33
C ILE A 470 21.83 15.66 -4.70
N GLU A 471 22.14 16.81 -5.33
CA GLU A 471 23.50 17.18 -5.70
C GLU A 471 24.45 17.24 -4.47
N TYR A 472 23.88 17.49 -3.28
CA TYR A 472 24.62 17.49 -2.02
C TYR A 472 25.18 16.11 -1.64
N ALA A 473 24.65 15.03 -2.22
CA ALA A 473 25.09 13.65 -1.99
C ALA A 473 25.79 13.03 -3.21
N ALA A 474 26.08 13.82 -4.25
CA ALA A 474 26.59 13.31 -5.53
C ALA A 474 27.89 12.52 -5.38
N ASP A 475 28.77 12.93 -4.47
CA ASP A 475 30.05 12.27 -4.18
C ASP A 475 29.88 10.91 -3.45
N GLN A 476 28.71 10.65 -2.89
CA GLN A 476 28.36 9.40 -2.21
C GLN A 476 27.57 8.45 -3.13
N CYS A 477 27.12 8.93 -4.27
CA CYS A 477 26.33 8.15 -5.24
C CYS A 477 27.21 7.42 -6.25
N GLN A 478 26.87 6.18 -6.53
CA GLN A 478 27.43 5.44 -7.67
C GLN A 478 26.44 4.37 -8.13
N ILE A 479 26.08 4.41 -9.40
CA ILE A 479 25.19 3.42 -10.04
C ILE A 479 25.69 3.13 -11.45
N ALA A 480 25.58 1.88 -11.90
CA ALA A 480 25.97 1.44 -13.24
C ALA A 480 24.90 0.52 -13.82
N GLU A 481 24.85 0.44 -15.14
CA GLU A 481 24.01 -0.54 -15.84
C GLU A 481 24.55 -1.95 -15.65
N TYR A 482 23.65 -2.94 -15.57
CA TYR A 482 24.08 -4.34 -15.56
C TYR A 482 24.66 -4.74 -16.93
N PRO A 483 25.89 -5.28 -16.98
CA PRO A 483 26.40 -5.95 -18.18
C PRO A 483 25.62 -7.25 -18.42
N VAL A 484 25.84 -7.87 -19.60
CA VAL A 484 25.21 -9.17 -19.87
C VAL A 484 25.73 -10.23 -18.90
N SER A 485 27.04 -10.44 -18.88
CA SER A 485 27.69 -11.42 -18.01
C SER A 485 28.24 -10.76 -16.75
N PRO A 486 28.10 -11.38 -15.56
CA PRO A 486 27.40 -12.66 -15.31
C PRO A 486 25.91 -12.50 -14.99
N TYR A 487 25.33 -11.31 -15.11
CA TYR A 487 24.04 -10.95 -14.51
C TYR A 487 22.83 -11.44 -15.32
N PHE A 488 22.95 -11.57 -16.64
CA PHE A 488 21.86 -11.98 -17.54
C PHE A 488 22.24 -13.19 -18.42
N ASP A 489 23.18 -14.00 -17.97
CA ASP A 489 23.58 -15.25 -18.67
C ASP A 489 22.53 -16.36 -18.48
N ASN A 490 21.77 -16.32 -17.41
CA ASN A 490 20.74 -17.29 -17.08
C ASN A 490 19.60 -16.67 -16.28
N LYS A 491 18.48 -17.39 -16.14
CA LYS A 491 17.28 -16.91 -15.44
C LYS A 491 17.53 -16.62 -13.94
N GLU A 492 18.33 -17.43 -13.28
CA GLU A 492 18.58 -17.29 -11.83
C GLU A 492 19.27 -15.95 -11.53
N ASN A 493 20.34 -15.65 -12.25
CA ASN A 493 21.05 -14.38 -12.12
C ASN A 493 20.15 -13.19 -12.50
N ALA A 494 19.39 -13.33 -13.59
CA ALA A 494 18.46 -12.29 -14.04
C ALA A 494 17.33 -12.04 -13.00
N ARG A 495 16.78 -13.09 -12.38
CA ARG A 495 15.82 -12.97 -11.25
C ARG A 495 16.43 -12.23 -10.07
N LYS A 496 17.68 -12.53 -9.71
CA LYS A 496 18.39 -11.85 -8.64
C LYS A 496 18.51 -10.36 -8.92
N CYS A 497 18.91 -9.99 -10.13
CA CYS A 497 18.99 -8.59 -10.56
C CYS A 497 17.62 -7.90 -10.53
N LEU A 498 16.57 -8.53 -11.09
CA LEU A 498 15.21 -7.99 -11.08
C LEU A 498 14.67 -7.78 -9.67
N ARG A 499 14.78 -8.79 -8.80
CA ARG A 499 14.27 -8.72 -7.42
C ARG A 499 14.96 -7.61 -6.64
N TRP A 500 16.26 -7.42 -6.85
CA TRP A 500 17.00 -6.33 -6.25
C TRP A 500 16.59 -4.98 -6.80
N GLU A 501 16.51 -4.85 -8.14
CA GLU A 501 16.06 -3.62 -8.77
C GLU A 501 14.66 -3.21 -8.31
N ARG A 502 13.74 -4.18 -8.24
CA ARG A 502 12.38 -3.95 -7.74
C ARG A 502 12.38 -3.50 -6.28
N ARG A 503 13.22 -4.12 -5.42
CA ARG A 503 13.40 -3.71 -4.03
C ARG A 503 13.81 -2.25 -3.92
N LEU A 504 14.88 -1.83 -4.64
CA LEU A 504 15.39 -0.46 -4.55
C LEU A 504 14.44 0.56 -5.17
N GLU A 505 13.82 0.22 -6.29
CA GLU A 505 12.92 1.11 -7.01
C GLU A 505 11.61 1.35 -6.27
N MET A 506 11.01 0.28 -5.76
CA MET A 506 9.70 0.30 -5.09
C MET A 506 9.80 0.37 -3.56
N ALA A 507 11.00 0.60 -3.02
CA ALA A 507 11.21 0.71 -1.57
C ALA A 507 10.24 1.72 -0.93
N MET A 508 9.62 1.38 0.18
CA MET A 508 8.66 2.21 0.91
C MET A 508 7.40 2.60 0.08
N GLU A 509 7.00 1.73 -0.86
CA GLU A 509 5.77 1.87 -1.65
C GLU A 509 4.80 0.69 -1.43
N ASN A 510 4.82 0.13 -0.24
CA ASN A 510 3.80 -0.80 0.30
C ASN A 510 3.74 -2.18 -0.39
N GLY A 511 4.80 -2.61 -1.07
CA GLY A 511 4.79 -3.80 -1.91
C GLY A 511 5.75 -4.93 -1.52
N ARG A 512 6.74 -4.67 -0.67
CA ARG A 512 7.88 -5.57 -0.43
C ARG A 512 7.47 -6.97 0.03
N PHE A 513 6.63 -7.08 1.05
CA PHE A 513 6.17 -8.38 1.56
C PHE A 513 5.38 -9.17 0.52
N PHE A 514 4.51 -8.51 -0.23
CA PHE A 514 3.70 -9.17 -1.26
C PHE A 514 4.58 -9.73 -2.39
N ASP A 515 5.67 -9.07 -2.73
CA ASP A 515 6.65 -9.58 -3.67
C ASP A 515 7.41 -10.80 -3.12
N LEU A 516 7.90 -10.72 -1.87
CA LEU A 516 8.59 -11.83 -1.21
C LEU A 516 7.70 -13.08 -1.12
N ARG A 517 6.44 -12.89 -0.75
CA ARG A 517 5.44 -13.95 -0.70
C ARG A 517 5.20 -14.55 -2.08
N ARG A 518 4.93 -13.69 -3.09
CA ARG A 518 4.67 -14.14 -4.46
C ARG A 518 5.82 -14.96 -5.03
N TRP A 519 7.05 -14.59 -4.74
CA TRP A 519 8.25 -15.34 -5.14
C TRP A 519 8.51 -16.59 -4.29
N GLY A 520 7.75 -16.82 -3.24
CA GLY A 520 7.92 -17.96 -2.33
C GLY A 520 9.16 -17.89 -1.45
N VAL A 521 9.71 -16.70 -1.21
CA VAL A 521 10.95 -16.50 -0.43
C VAL A 521 10.74 -15.74 0.89
N ALA A 522 9.50 -15.43 1.26
CA ALA A 522 9.19 -14.63 2.45
C ALA A 522 9.78 -15.26 3.72
N SER A 523 9.51 -16.53 3.98
CA SER A 523 10.00 -17.22 5.18
C SER A 523 11.54 -17.20 5.27
N GLN A 524 12.23 -17.49 4.18
CA GLN A 524 13.70 -17.49 4.15
C GLN A 524 14.25 -16.08 4.39
N THR A 525 13.70 -15.09 3.69
CA THR A 525 14.19 -13.70 3.75
C THR A 525 13.95 -13.08 5.11
N LEU A 526 12.72 -13.21 5.65
CA LEU A 526 12.34 -12.56 6.90
C LEU A 526 13.01 -13.22 8.11
N ASN A 527 13.09 -14.56 8.15
CA ASN A 527 13.80 -15.23 9.25
C ASN A 527 15.31 -14.95 9.22
N ALA A 528 15.93 -14.80 8.06
CA ALA A 528 17.32 -14.37 7.95
C ALA A 528 17.49 -12.92 8.43
N TYR A 529 16.57 -12.03 8.09
CA TYR A 529 16.52 -10.64 8.56
C TYR A 529 16.41 -10.59 10.10
N PHE A 530 15.44 -11.27 10.70
CA PHE A 530 15.27 -11.29 12.15
C PHE A 530 16.51 -11.81 12.88
N ALA A 531 17.12 -12.88 12.37
CA ALA A 531 18.34 -13.44 12.95
C ALA A 531 19.54 -12.47 12.86
N SER A 532 19.63 -11.67 11.79
CA SER A 532 20.63 -10.61 11.65
C SER A 532 20.38 -9.48 12.64
N GLU A 533 19.15 -8.96 12.67
CA GLU A 533 18.80 -7.80 13.49
C GLU A 533 18.87 -8.09 15.00
N GLN A 534 18.58 -9.32 15.44
CA GLN A 534 18.73 -9.74 16.83
C GLN A 534 20.15 -9.55 17.39
N ASN A 535 21.14 -9.55 16.52
CA ASN A 535 22.56 -9.41 16.87
C ASN A 535 23.16 -8.07 16.45
N SER A 536 22.40 -7.21 15.79
CA SER A 536 22.89 -5.94 15.26
C SER A 536 22.83 -4.84 16.29
N THR A 537 23.87 -4.00 16.33
CA THR A 537 23.98 -2.79 17.14
C THR A 537 24.27 -1.62 16.24
N TYR A 538 23.51 -0.54 16.39
CA TYR A 538 23.65 0.69 15.61
C TYR A 538 24.10 1.84 16.50
N SER A 539 25.12 2.57 16.05
CA SER A 539 25.75 3.64 16.82
C SER A 539 25.11 4.99 16.56
N PHE A 540 25.06 5.83 17.58
CA PHE A 540 24.68 7.23 17.49
C PHE A 540 25.89 8.17 17.26
N PHE A 541 27.01 7.64 16.82
CA PHE A 541 28.23 8.39 16.55
C PHE A 541 28.51 8.48 15.05
N ASP A 542 29.11 9.60 14.63
CA ASP A 542 29.61 9.79 13.27
C ASP A 542 30.88 8.95 12.99
N HIS A 543 31.36 8.96 11.75
CA HIS A 543 32.56 8.20 11.36
C HIS A 543 33.85 8.68 12.04
N ASN A 544 33.84 9.88 12.66
CA ASN A 544 34.94 10.42 13.42
C ASN A 544 34.82 10.16 14.93
N GLY A 545 33.75 9.49 15.36
CA GLY A 545 33.46 9.20 16.76
C GLY A 545 32.80 10.35 17.52
N ASN A 546 32.27 11.37 16.81
CA ASN A 546 31.51 12.44 17.45
C ASN A 546 30.03 12.03 17.58
N VAL A 547 29.38 12.45 18.66
CA VAL A 547 27.96 12.24 18.87
C VAL A 547 27.17 12.98 17.78
N MET A 548 26.27 12.27 17.11
CA MET A 548 25.38 12.86 16.11
C MET A 548 24.37 13.80 16.76
N GLU A 549 24.03 14.89 16.08
CA GLU A 549 23.08 15.88 16.59
C GLU A 549 21.72 15.25 16.90
N GLY A 550 21.21 15.52 18.11
CA GLY A 550 19.94 14.98 18.61
C GLY A 550 20.00 13.52 19.06
N ALA A 551 21.18 12.91 19.11
CA ALA A 551 21.34 11.54 19.59
C ALA A 551 20.93 11.40 21.07
N PRO A 552 20.30 10.30 21.47
CA PRO A 552 19.84 10.06 22.85
C PRO A 552 21.02 9.59 23.74
N VAL A 553 21.96 10.51 24.00
CA VAL A 553 23.12 10.26 24.87
C VAL A 553 23.01 11.06 26.17
N SER A 554 23.62 10.56 27.26
CA SER A 554 23.77 11.29 28.52
C SER A 554 25.19 11.84 28.66
N TYR A 555 25.30 12.98 29.34
CA TYR A 555 26.60 13.63 29.58
C TYR A 555 26.85 13.76 31.08
N ASP A 556 28.14 13.75 31.47
CA ASP A 556 28.58 14.13 32.81
C ASP A 556 28.66 15.66 32.97
N GLU A 557 29.04 16.11 34.17
CA GLU A 557 29.21 17.52 34.48
C GLU A 557 30.34 18.21 33.67
N ASN A 558 31.21 17.44 33.05
CA ASN A 558 32.32 17.92 32.22
C ASN A 558 31.98 17.86 30.71
N GLY A 559 30.78 17.42 30.34
CA GLY A 559 30.35 17.30 28.96
C GLY A 559 30.83 16.02 28.25
N ASN A 560 31.34 15.01 28.98
CA ASN A 560 31.70 13.72 28.40
C ASN A 560 30.47 12.81 28.32
N VAL A 561 30.40 12.04 27.26
CA VAL A 561 29.33 11.05 27.11
C VAL A 561 29.46 9.96 28.16
N THR A 562 28.45 9.81 29.02
CA THR A 562 28.43 8.82 30.11
C THR A 562 27.65 7.57 29.74
N SER A 563 26.65 7.69 28.85
CA SER A 563 25.98 6.57 28.24
C SER A 563 25.57 6.93 26.81
N ALA A 564 25.99 6.12 25.85
CA ALA A 564 25.36 6.06 24.55
C ALA A 564 24.35 4.92 24.62
N ARG A 565 23.07 5.20 24.39
CA ARG A 565 22.13 4.14 24.12
C ARG A 565 22.42 3.65 22.71
N GLU A 566 23.19 2.60 22.60
CA GLU A 566 23.30 1.86 21.35
C GLU A 566 21.92 1.31 21.00
N GLN A 567 21.53 1.42 19.73
CA GLN A 567 20.29 0.83 19.27
C GLN A 567 20.45 -0.68 19.19
N HIS A 568 19.67 -1.42 19.98
CA HIS A 568 19.62 -2.86 19.94
C HIS A 568 18.26 -3.32 19.41
N TYR A 569 18.19 -3.70 18.17
CA TYR A 569 17.01 -4.42 17.66
C TYR A 569 16.87 -5.82 18.26
N GLY A 570 17.89 -6.35 18.90
CA GLY A 570 17.88 -7.68 19.52
C GLY A 570 16.74 -7.89 20.52
N GLN A 571 16.36 -6.86 21.28
CA GLN A 571 15.22 -6.96 22.18
C GLN A 571 13.88 -6.90 21.42
N TYR A 572 13.79 -6.06 20.39
CA TYR A 572 12.61 -5.86 19.58
C TYR A 572 12.26 -7.11 18.76
N TYR A 573 13.27 -7.72 18.10
CA TYR A 573 13.10 -8.89 17.25
C TYR A 573 13.39 -10.23 17.94
N ARG A 574 13.64 -10.26 19.26
CA ARG A 574 14.00 -11.49 19.99
C ARG A 574 13.05 -12.65 19.72
N ASP A 575 11.78 -12.37 19.66
CA ASP A 575 10.73 -13.37 19.49
C ASP A 575 10.13 -13.34 18.06
N ALA A 576 10.69 -12.54 17.15
CA ALA A 576 10.20 -12.42 15.80
C ALA A 576 10.44 -13.69 14.98
N HIS A 577 9.41 -14.17 14.30
CA HIS A 577 9.49 -15.36 13.48
C HIS A 577 8.37 -15.44 12.45
N PHE A 578 8.71 -15.67 11.19
CA PHE A 578 7.77 -15.95 10.11
C PHE A 578 7.56 -17.46 9.97
N THR A 579 6.33 -17.93 10.15
CA THR A 579 5.96 -19.34 10.02
C THR A 579 5.43 -19.62 8.62
N ALA A 580 6.19 -20.38 7.83
CA ALA A 580 5.76 -20.82 6.50
C ALA A 580 4.47 -21.67 6.58
N GLY A 581 3.57 -21.48 5.62
CA GLY A 581 2.25 -22.11 5.60
C GLY A 581 1.22 -21.49 6.55
N LYS A 582 1.60 -20.43 7.27
CA LYS A 582 0.72 -19.63 8.12
C LYS A 582 0.72 -18.17 7.71
N ASN A 583 1.90 -17.56 7.74
CA ASN A 583 2.05 -16.12 7.69
C ASN A 583 2.07 -15.54 6.25
N GLU A 584 1.93 -16.34 5.21
CA GLU A 584 1.79 -15.86 3.83
C GLU A 584 0.52 -15.02 3.63
N PHE A 585 -0.51 -15.26 4.44
CA PHE A 585 -1.74 -14.48 4.45
C PHE A 585 -2.14 -14.12 5.88
N PHE A 586 -2.84 -13.02 6.02
CA PHE A 586 -3.31 -12.56 7.32
C PHE A 586 -4.52 -13.37 7.79
N PRO A 587 -4.73 -13.50 9.10
CA PRO A 587 -5.90 -14.21 9.62
C PRO A 587 -7.19 -13.49 9.26
N ILE A 588 -8.26 -14.25 9.08
CA ILE A 588 -9.61 -13.68 9.01
C ILE A 588 -9.91 -13.06 10.38
N PRO A 589 -10.32 -11.79 10.45
CA PRO A 589 -10.55 -11.11 11.73
C PRO A 589 -11.59 -11.83 12.58
N TYR A 590 -11.35 -11.89 13.87
CA TYR A 590 -12.20 -12.62 14.82
C TYR A 590 -13.66 -12.20 14.76
N ASN A 591 -13.94 -10.89 14.67
CA ASN A 591 -15.32 -10.39 14.60
C ASN A 591 -16.08 -10.95 13.39
N GLN A 592 -15.42 -11.12 12.25
CA GLN A 592 -16.03 -11.66 11.04
C GLN A 592 -16.40 -13.15 11.22
N LEU A 593 -15.57 -13.91 11.91
CA LEU A 593 -15.88 -15.31 12.26
C LEU A 593 -16.99 -15.40 13.32
N PHE A 594 -17.03 -14.45 14.24
CA PHE A 594 -17.97 -14.43 15.36
C PHE A 594 -19.39 -14.00 14.93
N TYR A 595 -19.51 -12.98 14.07
CA TYR A 595 -20.82 -12.47 13.63
C TYR A 595 -21.59 -13.46 12.77
N ILE A 596 -20.90 -14.36 12.06
CA ILE A 596 -21.50 -15.36 11.17
C ILE A 596 -20.94 -16.75 11.51
N PRO A 597 -21.29 -17.32 12.68
CA PRO A 597 -20.69 -18.56 13.16
C PRO A 597 -20.90 -19.73 12.19
N GLY A 598 -19.82 -20.40 11.81
CA GLY A 598 -19.84 -21.58 10.95
C GLY A 598 -19.95 -21.28 9.45
N LEU A 599 -20.12 -20.01 9.05
CA LEU A 599 -20.14 -19.63 7.63
C LEU A 599 -18.73 -19.35 7.11
N TYR A 600 -17.92 -18.60 7.87
CA TYR A 600 -16.54 -18.31 7.50
C TYR A 600 -15.57 -19.27 8.18
N THR A 601 -14.52 -19.63 7.45
CA THR A 601 -13.42 -20.47 7.91
C THR A 601 -12.14 -19.65 7.99
N GLN A 602 -11.34 -19.92 9.02
CA GLN A 602 -10.05 -19.26 9.21
C GLN A 602 -9.02 -19.70 8.15
N ASN A 603 -8.00 -18.89 7.92
CA ASN A 603 -6.82 -19.28 7.17
C ASN A 603 -6.03 -20.35 7.92
N GLN A 604 -5.28 -21.16 7.18
CA GLN A 604 -4.54 -22.29 7.71
C GLN A 604 -3.61 -21.84 8.86
N ASN A 605 -3.57 -22.66 9.92
CA ASN A 605 -2.71 -22.49 11.08
C ASN A 605 -2.95 -21.23 11.93
N TYR A 606 -4.06 -20.53 11.70
CA TYR A 606 -4.61 -19.54 12.63
C TYR A 606 -5.81 -20.14 13.39
N ASP A 607 -5.93 -19.77 14.67
CA ASP A 607 -7.02 -20.21 15.56
C ASP A 607 -8.31 -19.39 15.36
#